data_59c8fe0dd8ceef8986f5573de0f3a495
#
_entry.id   59c8fe0dd8ceef8986f5573de0f3a495
#
_cell.length_a   1.000
_cell.length_b   1.000
_cell.length_c   1.000
_cell.angle_alpha   90.00
_cell.angle_beta   90.00
_cell.angle_gamma   90.00
#
_symmetry.space_group_name_H-M   'P 1'
#
loop_
_entity.id
_entity.type
_entity.pdbx_description
1 polymer ?
#
loop_
_entity_poly.entity_id
_entity_poly.type
_entity_poly.pdbx_seq_one_letter_code
_entity_poly.pdbx_strand_id
1 'polypeptide(L)'
;MKRDVIFVGNRLILNEAYERYILRSIKNRLASIDSINYFEESDKGLFLHLEGLLKNESKLIIVTTKSTFTIVGKLLSTVTADNQILKEQMLIPSRASILENGSYLLTHNSSEINVILATEGKELPPILIDDESRLATIHLFNEELLSAQTLLEPLAQNFDVKLEFSELVEGWLKIRIHTRKHGNLSQFIASARGLMHHKVIAATNIAAFIIERLGTHHKKLSFAESCSGGSLAHFFTSQSGASNVFEGSLITYSNTLKANWLAVDDYALEHHGAVSAEVVVEMSEG
;
A
#
# COMPACT_ATOMS: atom_id res chain seq x y z
N MET A 1 18.94 2.93 -9.50
CA MET A 1 18.04 2.03 -10.25
C MET A 1 16.66 2.66 -10.23
N LYS A 2 16.10 3.01 -11.41
CA LYS A 2 14.75 3.55 -11.54
C LYS A 2 13.70 2.48 -11.25
N ARG A 3 12.56 2.88 -10.70
CA ARG A 3 11.41 2.01 -10.40
C ARG A 3 10.19 2.52 -11.15
N ASP A 4 9.89 1.86 -12.24
CA ASP A 4 8.82 2.29 -13.14
C ASP A 4 7.68 1.27 -13.14
N VAL A 5 6.45 1.76 -13.15
CA VAL A 5 5.24 0.95 -13.25
C VAL A 5 4.55 1.27 -14.56
N ILE A 6 4.20 0.24 -15.32
CA ILE A 6 3.50 0.38 -16.60
C ILE A 6 2.19 -0.38 -16.53
N PHE A 7 1.09 0.27 -16.82
CA PHE A 7 -0.21 -0.35 -17.05
C PHE A 7 -0.46 -0.49 -18.55
N VAL A 8 -0.78 -1.70 -19.00
CA VAL A 8 -1.06 -1.99 -20.41
C VAL A 8 -2.44 -2.61 -20.56
N GLY A 9 -3.37 -1.84 -21.11
CA GLY A 9 -4.74 -2.27 -21.38
C GLY A 9 -5.79 -1.33 -20.82
N ASN A 10 -6.78 -0.99 -21.63
CA ASN A 10 -7.81 0.01 -21.34
C ASN A 10 -8.63 -0.32 -20.08
N ARG A 11 -8.90 -1.61 -19.82
CA ARG A 11 -9.67 -2.03 -18.63
C ARG A 11 -8.96 -1.67 -17.31
N LEU A 12 -7.64 -1.73 -17.28
CA LEU A 12 -6.85 -1.37 -16.09
C LEU A 12 -6.88 0.14 -15.86
N ILE A 13 -6.86 0.92 -16.95
CA ILE A 13 -6.84 2.39 -16.93
C ILE A 13 -8.21 2.94 -16.50
N LEU A 14 -9.31 2.32 -16.94
CA LEU A 14 -10.67 2.79 -16.68
C LEU A 14 -11.23 2.37 -15.31
N ASN A 15 -10.66 1.37 -14.67
CA ASN A 15 -11.09 0.89 -13.36
C ASN A 15 -10.22 1.47 -12.22
N GLU A 16 -10.51 2.69 -11.81
CA GLU A 16 -9.75 3.39 -10.76
C GLU A 16 -9.65 2.61 -9.44
N ALA A 17 -10.70 1.90 -9.03
CA ALA A 17 -10.68 1.15 -7.79
C ALA A 17 -9.68 0.00 -7.84
N TYR A 18 -9.63 -0.70 -8.98
CA TYR A 18 -8.71 -1.80 -9.22
C TYR A 18 -7.27 -1.31 -9.40
N GLU A 19 -7.08 -0.20 -10.12
CA GLU A 19 -5.79 0.47 -10.24
C GLU A 19 -5.21 0.85 -8.88
N ARG A 20 -6.01 1.50 -8.01
CA ARG A 20 -5.60 1.85 -6.64
C ARG A 20 -5.20 0.62 -5.81
N TYR A 21 -5.93 -0.48 -5.96
CA TYR A 21 -5.59 -1.74 -5.30
C TYR A 21 -4.22 -2.27 -5.77
N ILE A 22 -3.98 -2.28 -7.08
CA ILE A 22 -2.70 -2.72 -7.68
C ILE A 22 -1.55 -1.81 -7.22
N LEU A 23 -1.71 -0.49 -7.32
CA LEU A 23 -0.69 0.47 -6.90
C LEU A 23 -0.38 0.37 -5.40
N ARG A 24 -1.38 0.11 -4.55
CA ARG A 24 -1.16 -0.14 -3.12
C ARG A 24 -0.31 -1.40 -2.91
N SER A 25 -0.62 -2.48 -3.63
CA SER A 25 0.13 -3.73 -3.56
C SER A 25 1.60 -3.53 -3.98
N ILE A 26 1.84 -2.79 -5.07
CA ILE A 26 3.19 -2.45 -5.54
C ILE A 26 3.93 -1.58 -4.53
N LYS A 27 3.28 -0.54 -3.98
CA LYS A 27 3.88 0.36 -2.98
C LYS A 27 4.26 -0.33 -1.68
N ASN A 28 3.66 -1.47 -1.38
CA ASN A 28 4.03 -2.29 -0.22
C ASN A 28 5.31 -3.12 -0.47
N ARG A 29 5.71 -3.31 -1.73
CA ARG A 29 6.88 -4.10 -2.13
C ARG A 29 8.06 -3.23 -2.55
N LEU A 30 7.81 -2.10 -3.21
CA LEU A 30 8.86 -1.20 -3.68
C LEU A 30 9.07 -0.03 -2.72
N ALA A 31 10.32 0.31 -2.51
CA ALA A 31 10.74 1.46 -1.70
C ALA A 31 10.18 2.80 -2.23
N SER A 32 10.14 2.97 -3.56
CA SER A 32 9.55 4.13 -4.24
C SER A 32 9.06 3.73 -5.61
N ILE A 33 8.25 4.58 -6.24
CA ILE A 33 7.88 4.51 -7.65
C ILE A 33 8.30 5.84 -8.26
N ASP A 34 9.15 5.79 -9.28
CA ASP A 34 9.70 6.99 -9.94
C ASP A 34 8.78 7.47 -11.07
N SER A 35 8.13 6.53 -11.78
CA SER A 35 7.11 6.88 -12.78
C SER A 35 6.00 5.83 -12.87
N ILE A 36 4.81 6.29 -13.31
CA ILE A 36 3.68 5.43 -13.67
C ILE A 36 3.27 5.83 -15.09
N ASN A 37 3.24 4.86 -15.98
CA ASN A 37 2.91 5.07 -17.38
C ASN A 37 1.75 4.16 -17.80
N TYR A 38 0.90 4.65 -18.70
CA TYR A 38 -0.28 3.97 -19.17
C TYR A 38 -0.24 3.82 -20.68
N PHE A 39 -0.51 2.61 -21.16
CA PHE A 39 -0.56 2.27 -22.59
C PHE A 39 -1.85 1.52 -22.90
N GLU A 40 -2.49 1.89 -23.99
CA GLU A 40 -3.61 1.15 -24.55
C GLU A 40 -3.13 -0.18 -25.15
N GLU A 41 -4.07 -1.10 -25.46
CA GLU A 41 -3.76 -2.45 -25.97
C GLU A 41 -2.98 -2.43 -27.29
N SER A 42 -3.18 -1.40 -28.12
CA SER A 42 -2.57 -1.27 -29.46
C SER A 42 -1.55 -0.14 -29.58
N ASP A 43 -1.11 0.42 -28.46
CA ASP A 43 -0.19 1.56 -28.48
C ASP A 43 1.21 1.17 -28.99
N LYS A 44 1.57 1.71 -30.15
CA LYS A 44 2.86 1.47 -30.79
C LYS A 44 4.05 2.10 -30.02
N GLY A 45 3.78 3.07 -29.17
CA GLY A 45 4.78 3.74 -28.33
C GLY A 45 5.33 2.84 -27.22
N LEU A 46 4.58 1.80 -26.81
CA LEU A 46 5.01 0.88 -25.75
C LEU A 46 6.36 0.23 -26.06
N PHE A 47 6.61 -0.21 -27.31
CA PHE A 47 7.89 -0.84 -27.70
C PHE A 47 9.06 0.10 -27.49
N LEU A 48 8.98 1.34 -28.00
CA LEU A 48 10.04 2.34 -27.87
C LEU A 48 10.25 2.74 -26.41
N HIS A 49 9.17 2.81 -25.63
CA HIS A 49 9.26 3.10 -24.22
C HIS A 49 10.01 2.01 -23.45
N LEU A 50 9.68 0.74 -23.66
CA LEU A 50 10.38 -0.41 -23.08
C LEU A 50 11.87 -0.44 -23.50
N GLU A 51 12.16 -0.25 -24.78
CA GLU A 51 13.54 -0.17 -25.26
C GLU A 51 14.32 0.96 -24.59
N GLY A 52 13.69 2.12 -24.38
CA GLY A 52 14.30 3.26 -23.70
C GLY A 52 14.60 2.98 -22.23
N LEU A 53 13.68 2.37 -21.50
CA LEU A 53 13.86 2.02 -20.09
C LEU A 53 14.95 0.97 -19.88
N LEU A 54 15.03 -0.04 -20.76
CA LEU A 54 15.98 -1.14 -20.62
C LEU A 54 17.41 -0.81 -21.06
N LYS A 55 17.68 0.43 -21.54
CA LYS A 55 19.03 0.94 -21.73
C LYS A 55 19.74 1.28 -20.41
N ASN A 56 19.00 1.50 -19.36
CA ASN A 56 19.50 1.80 -18.02
C ASN A 56 19.05 0.72 -17.04
N GLU A 57 19.76 0.59 -15.92
CA GLU A 57 19.34 -0.30 -14.84
C GLU A 57 18.02 0.16 -14.23
N SER A 58 17.00 -0.68 -14.32
CA SER A 58 15.65 -0.38 -13.82
C SER A 58 14.98 -1.57 -13.15
N LYS A 59 14.10 -1.29 -12.21
CA LYS A 59 13.08 -2.21 -11.70
C LYS A 59 11.75 -1.85 -12.36
N LEU A 60 11.24 -2.72 -13.19
CA LEU A 60 10.07 -2.47 -14.02
C LEU A 60 8.95 -3.42 -13.66
N ILE A 61 7.81 -2.90 -13.23
CA ILE A 61 6.59 -3.69 -13.02
C ILE A 61 5.62 -3.37 -14.16
N ILE A 62 5.26 -4.36 -14.95
CA ILE A 62 4.30 -4.24 -16.04
C ILE A 62 3.03 -4.98 -15.67
N VAL A 63 1.95 -4.24 -15.50
CA VAL A 63 0.62 -4.78 -15.20
C VAL A 63 -0.16 -4.91 -16.51
N THR A 64 -0.65 -6.10 -16.79
CA THR A 64 -1.29 -6.42 -18.06
C THR A 64 -2.69 -7.03 -17.86
N THR A 65 -3.52 -6.95 -18.88
CA THR A 65 -4.75 -7.74 -19.00
C THR A 65 -4.44 -9.09 -19.67
N LYS A 66 -5.46 -9.95 -19.77
CA LYS A 66 -5.32 -11.23 -20.49
C LYS A 66 -4.97 -11.03 -21.98
N SER A 67 -5.52 -9.98 -22.62
CA SER A 67 -5.23 -9.65 -24.03
C SER A 67 -3.80 -9.12 -24.22
N THR A 68 -3.29 -8.35 -23.27
CA THR A 68 -1.98 -7.68 -23.42
C THR A 68 -0.81 -8.46 -22.85
N PHE A 69 -1.03 -9.46 -22.00
CA PHE A 69 0.02 -10.26 -21.37
C PHE A 69 0.97 -10.90 -22.40
N THR A 70 0.41 -11.60 -23.41
CA THR A 70 1.20 -12.25 -24.48
C THR A 70 1.88 -11.20 -25.36
N ILE A 71 1.20 -10.07 -25.63
CA ILE A 71 1.76 -8.98 -26.44
C ILE A 71 2.99 -8.39 -25.75
N VAL A 72 2.88 -8.06 -24.48
CA VAL A 72 3.99 -7.55 -23.65
C VAL A 72 5.14 -8.56 -23.62
N GLY A 73 4.84 -9.85 -23.43
CA GLY A 73 5.84 -10.92 -23.50
C GLY A 73 6.59 -10.94 -24.83
N LYS A 74 5.87 -10.77 -25.97
CA LYS A 74 6.49 -10.69 -27.30
C LYS A 74 7.36 -9.44 -27.47
N LEU A 75 6.89 -8.28 -27.02
CA LEU A 75 7.66 -7.04 -27.08
C LEU A 75 8.95 -7.16 -26.25
N LEU A 76 8.86 -7.69 -25.04
CA LEU A 76 10.03 -7.92 -24.19
C LEU A 76 11.00 -8.90 -24.84
N SER A 77 10.54 -10.02 -25.41
CA SER A 77 11.40 -10.95 -26.11
C SER A 77 12.13 -10.28 -27.28
N THR A 78 11.45 -9.38 -28.02
CA THR A 78 12.07 -8.64 -29.12
C THR A 78 13.15 -7.68 -28.60
N VAL A 79 12.85 -6.89 -27.57
CA VAL A 79 13.81 -5.91 -26.99
C VAL A 79 15.03 -6.59 -26.37
N THR A 80 14.83 -7.77 -25.76
CA THR A 80 15.89 -8.53 -25.08
C THR A 80 16.60 -9.54 -25.97
N ALA A 81 16.27 -9.59 -27.27
CA ALA A 81 16.76 -10.58 -28.23
C ALA A 81 16.58 -12.02 -27.71
N ASP A 82 15.37 -12.33 -27.23
CA ASP A 82 14.97 -13.62 -26.68
C ASP A 82 13.80 -14.23 -27.47
N ASN A 83 13.51 -15.52 -27.25
CA ASN A 83 12.40 -16.22 -27.84
C ASN A 83 11.26 -16.40 -26.82
N GLN A 84 10.02 -16.55 -27.29
CA GLN A 84 8.91 -16.95 -26.43
C GLN A 84 8.83 -18.47 -26.34
N ILE A 85 8.49 -18.95 -25.15
CA ILE A 85 8.18 -20.36 -24.88
C ILE A 85 6.80 -20.47 -24.24
N LEU A 86 6.15 -21.60 -24.47
CA LEU A 86 4.91 -21.96 -23.78
C LEU A 86 5.24 -22.64 -22.45
N LYS A 87 4.89 -22.00 -21.34
CA LYS A 87 5.05 -22.55 -19.99
C LYS A 87 3.75 -22.33 -19.22
N GLU A 88 3.21 -23.35 -18.56
CA GLU A 88 1.94 -23.29 -17.83
C GLU A 88 0.78 -22.64 -18.61
N GLN A 89 0.65 -22.99 -19.91
CA GLN A 89 -0.35 -22.44 -20.83
C GLN A 89 -0.19 -20.92 -21.13
N MET A 90 0.92 -20.30 -20.74
CA MET A 90 1.24 -18.91 -21.01
C MET A 90 2.47 -18.79 -21.92
N LEU A 91 2.40 -17.88 -22.91
CA LEU A 91 3.57 -17.50 -23.72
C LEU A 91 4.38 -16.43 -23.01
N ILE A 92 5.59 -16.78 -22.61
CA ILE A 92 6.50 -15.92 -21.87
C ILE A 92 7.89 -15.91 -22.52
N PRO A 93 8.76 -14.91 -22.26
CA PRO A 93 10.16 -14.94 -22.67
C PRO A 93 10.87 -16.19 -22.12
N SER A 94 11.77 -16.80 -22.92
CA SER A 94 12.46 -18.04 -22.53
C SER A 94 13.40 -17.85 -21.32
N ARG A 95 13.90 -16.63 -21.15
CA ARG A 95 14.79 -16.24 -20.04
C ARG A 95 14.06 -15.87 -18.76
N ALA A 96 12.72 -15.99 -18.72
CA ALA A 96 11.98 -15.77 -17.48
C ALA A 96 12.45 -16.74 -16.38
N SER A 97 13.01 -16.20 -15.31
CA SER A 97 13.64 -16.96 -14.21
C SER A 97 12.62 -17.54 -13.24
N ILE A 98 11.50 -16.85 -13.02
CA ILE A 98 10.41 -17.24 -12.14
C ILE A 98 9.10 -17.08 -12.91
N LEU A 99 8.20 -18.05 -12.75
CA LEU A 99 6.80 -17.97 -13.22
C LEU A 99 5.91 -18.46 -12.08
N GLU A 100 4.98 -17.64 -11.63
CA GLU A 100 4.10 -17.95 -10.51
C GLU A 100 2.73 -17.30 -10.69
N ASN A 101 1.68 -18.14 -10.81
CA ASN A 101 0.26 -17.72 -10.81
C ASN A 101 -0.08 -16.54 -11.74
N GLY A 102 0.52 -16.45 -12.94
CA GLY A 102 0.28 -15.34 -13.86
C GLY A 102 1.22 -14.15 -13.68
N SER A 103 2.28 -14.31 -12.91
CA SER A 103 3.37 -13.35 -12.79
C SER A 103 4.69 -13.99 -13.20
N TYR A 104 5.54 -13.28 -13.95
CA TYR A 104 6.89 -13.75 -14.23
C TYR A 104 7.94 -12.66 -14.06
N LEU A 105 9.15 -13.09 -13.69
CA LEU A 105 10.32 -12.25 -13.56
C LEU A 105 11.31 -12.51 -14.71
N LEU A 106 11.73 -11.45 -15.37
CA LEU A 106 12.76 -11.46 -16.40
C LEU A 106 13.89 -10.52 -15.98
N THR A 107 15.14 -10.99 -16.09
CA THR A 107 16.32 -10.16 -15.86
C THR A 107 17.04 -9.88 -17.18
N HIS A 108 17.35 -8.60 -17.45
CA HIS A 108 18.09 -8.18 -18.64
C HIS A 108 18.98 -6.98 -18.31
N ASN A 109 20.29 -7.06 -18.60
CA ASN A 109 21.28 -5.99 -18.38
C ASN A 109 21.14 -5.33 -16.98
N SER A 110 21.11 -6.14 -15.92
CA SER A 110 20.91 -5.70 -14.54
C SER A 110 19.53 -5.07 -14.24
N SER A 111 18.62 -5.02 -15.21
CA SER A 111 17.21 -4.65 -14.98
C SER A 111 16.39 -5.87 -14.57
N GLU A 112 15.49 -5.67 -13.60
CA GLU A 112 14.50 -6.64 -13.17
C GLU A 112 13.12 -6.24 -13.72
N ILE A 113 12.48 -7.13 -14.46
CA ILE A 113 11.19 -6.88 -15.14
C ILE A 113 10.19 -7.91 -14.63
N ASN A 114 9.21 -7.45 -13.88
CA ASN A 114 8.11 -8.29 -13.44
C ASN A 114 6.86 -7.97 -14.26
N VAL A 115 6.35 -8.96 -14.98
CA VAL A 115 5.09 -8.85 -15.72
C VAL A 115 4.00 -9.59 -14.98
N ILE A 116 2.87 -8.92 -14.75
CA ILE A 116 1.75 -9.39 -13.93
C ILE A 116 0.49 -9.41 -14.77
N LEU A 117 -0.18 -10.57 -14.83
CA LEU A 117 -1.51 -10.74 -15.40
C LEU A 117 -2.57 -10.35 -14.38
N ALA A 118 -3.03 -9.13 -14.41
CA ALA A 118 -4.09 -8.66 -13.54
C ALA A 118 -5.49 -9.04 -14.11
N THR A 119 -6.36 -9.56 -13.26
CA THR A 119 -7.73 -9.93 -13.61
C THR A 119 -8.67 -9.33 -12.58
N GLU A 120 -9.63 -8.51 -13.04
CA GLU A 120 -10.63 -7.90 -12.16
C GLU A 120 -11.39 -8.97 -11.37
N GLY A 121 -11.67 -8.68 -10.09
CA GLY A 121 -12.37 -9.59 -9.18
C GLY A 121 -11.53 -10.77 -8.70
N LYS A 122 -10.24 -10.84 -9.07
CA LYS A 122 -9.29 -11.82 -8.56
C LYS A 122 -8.18 -11.17 -7.76
N GLU A 123 -7.57 -11.94 -6.89
CA GLU A 123 -6.35 -11.54 -6.21
C GLU A 123 -5.23 -11.26 -7.23
N LEU A 124 -4.44 -10.22 -6.96
CA LEU A 124 -3.31 -9.88 -7.82
C LEU A 124 -2.25 -10.98 -7.72
N PRO A 125 -1.74 -11.47 -8.87
CA PRO A 125 -0.59 -12.36 -8.87
C PRO A 125 0.61 -11.79 -8.10
N PRO A 126 1.53 -12.65 -7.60
CA PRO A 126 2.63 -12.19 -6.76
C PRO A 126 3.51 -11.17 -7.48
N ILE A 127 3.88 -10.12 -6.76
CA ILE A 127 4.89 -9.16 -7.19
C ILE A 127 6.25 -9.77 -6.86
N LEU A 128 7.02 -10.10 -7.89
CA LEU A 128 8.29 -10.85 -7.80
C LEU A 128 9.52 -9.96 -7.62
N ILE A 129 9.38 -8.66 -7.84
CA ILE A 129 10.39 -7.65 -7.50
C ILE A 129 9.99 -7.03 -6.16
N ASP A 130 10.93 -6.96 -5.23
CA ASP A 130 10.72 -6.25 -3.98
C ASP A 130 11.99 -5.56 -3.47
N ASP A 131 11.76 -4.69 -2.51
CA ASP A 131 12.79 -4.04 -1.71
C ASP A 131 12.50 -4.26 -0.21
N GLU A 132 11.75 -5.30 0.17
CA GLU A 132 11.31 -5.54 1.56
C GLU A 132 12.45 -5.50 2.58
N SER A 133 13.60 -6.07 2.24
CA SER A 133 14.78 -6.03 3.10
C SER A 133 15.37 -4.63 3.29
N ARG A 134 14.89 -3.65 2.51
CA ARG A 134 15.39 -2.27 2.47
C ARG A 134 14.32 -1.22 2.78
N LEU A 135 13.11 -1.67 3.10
CA LEU A 135 11.97 -0.80 3.37
C LEU A 135 11.33 -1.16 4.70
N ALA A 136 11.03 -0.16 5.50
CA ALA A 136 10.15 -0.30 6.65
C ALA A 136 9.25 0.93 6.77
N THR A 137 8.20 0.80 7.55
CA THR A 137 7.31 1.91 7.90
C THR A 137 7.11 1.93 9.40
N ILE A 138 7.21 3.13 9.98
CA ILE A 138 6.78 3.37 11.36
C ILE A 138 5.72 4.45 11.37
N HIS A 139 4.86 4.37 12.37
CA HIS A 139 3.89 5.41 12.70
C HIS A 139 4.26 6.01 14.05
N LEU A 140 4.23 7.33 14.15
CA LEU A 140 4.35 8.07 15.39
C LEU A 140 3.01 8.72 15.73
N PHE A 141 2.64 8.66 17.00
CA PHE A 141 1.42 9.27 17.53
C PHE A 141 1.76 10.28 18.59
N ASN A 142 0.97 11.35 18.66
CA ASN A 142 1.14 12.47 19.58
C ASN A 142 2.54 13.10 19.47
N GLU A 143 3.00 13.33 18.23
CA GLU A 143 4.30 13.95 17.95
C GLU A 143 4.19 14.93 16.79
N GLU A 144 4.85 16.08 16.92
CA GLU A 144 4.95 17.08 15.88
C GLU A 144 6.04 16.72 14.87
N LEU A 145 5.83 17.08 13.60
CA LEU A 145 6.74 16.77 12.49
C LEU A 145 8.17 17.27 12.77
N LEU A 146 8.32 18.52 13.22
CA LEU A 146 9.63 19.12 13.47
C LEU A 146 10.38 18.41 14.61
N SER A 147 9.67 18.06 15.66
CA SER A 147 10.22 17.29 16.80
C SER A 147 10.68 15.91 16.33
N ALA A 148 9.84 15.19 15.58
CA ALA A 148 10.19 13.88 15.04
C ALA A 148 11.40 13.92 14.10
N GLN A 149 11.49 14.92 13.22
CA GLN A 149 12.65 15.12 12.34
C GLN A 149 13.92 15.38 13.16
N THR A 150 13.87 16.30 14.12
CA THR A 150 15.02 16.66 14.96
C THR A 150 15.58 15.46 15.71
N LEU A 151 14.72 14.55 16.17
CA LEU A 151 15.13 13.37 16.94
C LEU A 151 15.59 12.21 16.03
N LEU A 152 14.92 11.98 14.90
CA LEU A 152 15.13 10.80 14.10
C LEU A 152 16.16 10.99 12.97
N GLU A 153 16.40 12.20 12.46
CA GLU A 153 17.36 12.41 11.38
C GLU A 153 18.82 12.11 11.78
N PRO A 154 19.30 12.52 12.99
CA PRO A 154 20.63 12.12 13.44
C PRO A 154 20.75 10.60 13.62
N LEU A 155 19.68 9.97 14.12
CA LEU A 155 19.62 8.53 14.28
C LEU A 155 19.66 7.83 12.91
N ALA A 156 18.96 8.37 11.92
CA ALA A 156 18.93 7.83 10.56
C ALA A 156 20.33 7.85 9.90
N GLN A 157 21.10 8.89 10.13
CA GLN A 157 22.49 8.99 9.67
C GLN A 157 23.36 7.90 10.29
N ASN A 158 23.23 7.65 11.59
CA ASN A 158 24.01 6.62 12.29
C ASN A 158 23.74 5.20 11.79
N PHE A 159 22.52 4.94 11.33
CA PHE A 159 22.12 3.61 10.82
C PHE A 159 22.09 3.53 9.29
N ASP A 160 22.60 4.50 8.57
CA ASP A 160 22.62 4.60 7.10
C ASP A 160 21.25 4.33 6.47
N VAL A 161 20.22 4.99 7.00
CA VAL A 161 18.85 4.97 6.48
C VAL A 161 18.42 6.35 6.01
N LYS A 162 17.44 6.41 5.11
CA LYS A 162 16.75 7.62 4.67
C LYS A 162 15.33 7.61 5.21
N LEU A 163 14.85 8.72 5.70
CA LEU A 163 13.48 8.89 6.20
C LEU A 163 12.66 9.74 5.23
N GLU A 164 11.40 9.35 5.05
CA GLU A 164 10.38 10.12 4.34
C GLU A 164 9.18 10.29 5.28
N PHE A 165 8.94 11.52 5.67
CA PHE A 165 7.88 11.87 6.61
C PHE A 165 6.61 12.24 5.86
N SER A 166 5.46 11.79 6.36
CA SER A 166 4.12 12.19 5.93
C SER A 166 3.26 12.37 7.15
N GLU A 167 2.72 13.57 7.35
CA GLU A 167 1.71 13.82 8.35
C GLU A 167 0.35 13.45 7.78
N LEU A 168 -0.33 12.48 8.41
CA LEU A 168 -1.62 12.00 7.96
C LEU A 168 -2.77 12.84 8.52
N VAL A 169 -2.67 13.16 9.80
CA VAL A 169 -3.46 14.13 10.54
C VAL A 169 -2.57 14.72 11.63
N GLU A 170 -2.96 15.83 12.24
CA GLU A 170 -2.22 16.44 13.33
C GLU A 170 -1.86 15.40 14.42
N GLY A 171 -0.57 15.32 14.71
CA GLY A 171 -0.02 14.40 15.70
C GLY A 171 0.09 12.94 15.25
N TRP A 172 -0.25 12.60 14.00
CA TRP A 172 -0.02 11.26 13.43
C TRP A 172 0.91 11.32 12.23
N LEU A 173 2.15 10.91 12.42
CA LEU A 173 3.16 10.84 11.38
C LEU A 173 3.32 9.42 10.88
N LYS A 174 3.37 9.27 9.57
CA LYS A 174 3.81 8.05 8.89
C LYS A 174 5.20 8.29 8.31
N ILE A 175 6.16 7.46 8.71
CA ILE A 175 7.56 7.58 8.28
C ILE A 175 7.94 6.32 7.53
N ARG A 176 8.29 6.48 6.25
CA ARG A 176 8.92 5.41 5.46
C ARG A 176 10.43 5.48 5.65
N ILE A 177 11.01 4.32 5.86
CA ILE A 177 12.43 4.16 6.15
C ILE A 177 13.04 3.33 5.04
N HIS A 178 14.02 3.89 4.36
CA HIS A 178 14.74 3.22 3.27
C HIS A 178 16.19 2.96 3.70
N THR A 179 16.66 1.72 3.62
CA THR A 179 18.08 1.47 3.84
C THR A 179 18.90 1.99 2.67
N ARG A 180 20.05 2.57 3.01
CA ARG A 180 21.14 2.77 2.08
C ARG A 180 22.01 1.49 2.03
N LYS A 181 23.16 1.56 1.38
CA LYS A 181 23.98 0.40 1.03
C LYS A 181 24.38 -0.48 2.23
N HIS A 182 24.56 0.09 3.41
CA HIS A 182 24.98 -0.58 4.65
C HIS A 182 23.97 -0.38 5.80
N GLY A 183 22.77 0.09 5.48
CA GLY A 183 21.79 0.47 6.49
C GLY A 183 21.21 -0.71 7.27
N ASN A 184 20.89 -0.46 8.55
CA ASN A 184 20.30 -1.43 9.45
C ASN A 184 18.93 -0.95 9.96
N LEU A 185 17.86 -1.41 9.28
CA LEU A 185 16.47 -1.08 9.62
C LEU A 185 16.09 -1.54 11.03
N SER A 186 16.46 -2.76 11.39
CA SER A 186 16.04 -3.35 12.67
C SER A 186 16.61 -2.58 13.85
N GLN A 187 17.88 -2.21 13.78
CA GLN A 187 18.52 -1.42 14.83
C GLN A 187 18.00 0.02 14.86
N PHE A 188 17.76 0.64 13.70
CA PHE A 188 17.12 1.95 13.63
C PHE A 188 15.76 1.94 14.34
N ILE A 189 14.88 0.99 14.00
CA ILE A 189 13.53 0.88 14.59
C ILE A 189 13.61 0.63 16.10
N ALA A 190 14.51 -0.24 16.54
CA ALA A 190 14.72 -0.50 17.97
C ALA A 190 15.17 0.76 18.72
N SER A 191 16.11 1.53 18.15
CA SER A 191 16.59 2.78 18.72
C SER A 191 15.53 3.87 18.70
N ALA A 192 14.75 4.00 17.64
CA ALA A 192 13.62 4.92 17.56
C ALA A 192 12.55 4.62 18.63
N ARG A 193 12.24 3.33 18.85
CA ARG A 193 11.35 2.91 19.95
C ARG A 193 11.93 3.24 21.34
N GLY A 194 13.22 3.06 21.54
CA GLY A 194 13.90 3.43 22.78
C GLY A 194 13.86 4.95 23.04
N LEU A 195 14.00 5.76 22.00
CA LEU A 195 14.01 7.22 22.08
C LEU A 195 12.61 7.81 22.30
N MET A 196 11.60 7.28 21.61
CA MET A 196 10.24 7.83 21.59
C MET A 196 9.23 6.96 22.34
N HIS A 197 9.71 5.92 23.04
CA HIS A 197 8.92 5.01 23.87
C HIS A 197 7.65 4.44 23.17
N HIS A 198 6.47 4.64 23.80
CA HIS A 198 5.19 4.08 23.33
C HIS A 198 4.59 4.77 22.11
N LYS A 199 5.24 5.82 21.58
CA LYS A 199 4.74 6.56 20.42
C LYS A 199 4.99 5.87 19.07
N VAL A 200 5.92 4.89 19.01
CA VAL A 200 6.36 4.24 17.77
C VAL A 200 5.65 2.92 17.54
N ILE A 201 4.92 2.82 16.45
CA ILE A 201 4.38 1.57 15.91
C ILE A 201 5.07 1.24 14.60
N ALA A 202 5.80 0.11 14.56
CA ALA A 202 6.39 -0.39 13.32
C ALA A 202 5.38 -1.30 12.62
N ALA A 203 4.73 -0.78 11.61
CA ALA A 203 3.74 -1.50 10.80
C ALA A 203 3.61 -0.85 9.43
N THR A 204 3.57 -1.64 8.37
CA THR A 204 3.28 -1.15 7.03
C THR A 204 1.79 -0.82 6.88
N ASN A 205 0.94 -1.60 7.54
CA ASN A 205 -0.51 -1.45 7.55
C ASN A 205 -1.00 -1.36 9.01
N ILE A 206 -1.42 -0.17 9.41
CA ILE A 206 -1.86 0.10 10.79
C ILE A 206 -3.16 -0.65 11.15
N ALA A 207 -4.10 -0.81 10.20
CA ALA A 207 -5.33 -1.55 10.47
C ALA A 207 -5.06 -3.03 10.73
N ALA A 208 -4.21 -3.66 9.91
CA ALA A 208 -3.79 -5.04 10.10
C ALA A 208 -3.07 -5.23 11.45
N PHE A 209 -2.21 -4.30 11.83
CA PHE A 209 -1.55 -4.29 13.13
C PHE A 209 -2.54 -4.21 14.29
N ILE A 210 -3.55 -3.32 14.19
CA ILE A 210 -4.58 -3.18 15.23
C ILE A 210 -5.41 -4.47 15.34
N ILE A 211 -5.80 -5.07 14.21
CA ILE A 211 -6.55 -6.33 14.18
C ILE A 211 -5.76 -7.44 14.89
N GLU A 212 -4.48 -7.59 14.55
CA GLU A 212 -3.59 -8.58 15.19
C GLU A 212 -3.49 -8.35 16.70
N ARG A 213 -3.28 -7.10 17.12
CA ARG A 213 -3.19 -6.74 18.54
C ARG A 213 -4.49 -7.01 19.30
N LEU A 214 -5.63 -6.62 18.74
CA LEU A 214 -6.94 -6.90 19.34
C LEU A 214 -7.18 -8.40 19.45
N GLY A 215 -6.89 -9.17 18.39
CA GLY A 215 -7.01 -10.63 18.41
C GLY A 215 -6.14 -11.28 19.48
N THR A 216 -4.88 -10.85 19.62
CA THR A 216 -3.94 -11.36 20.65
C THR A 216 -4.44 -11.09 22.07
N HIS A 217 -5.16 -9.98 22.28
CA HIS A 217 -5.70 -9.61 23.59
C HIS A 217 -7.16 -10.02 23.78
N HIS A 218 -7.74 -10.80 22.84
CA HIS A 218 -9.16 -11.21 22.86
C HIS A 218 -10.12 -10.03 23.00
N LYS A 219 -9.79 -8.90 22.34
CA LYS A 219 -10.60 -7.69 22.32
C LYS A 219 -11.36 -7.59 21.01
N LYS A 220 -12.53 -6.94 21.09
CA LYS A 220 -13.39 -6.66 19.95
C LYS A 220 -13.39 -5.17 19.63
N LEU A 221 -13.85 -4.84 18.45
CA LEU A 221 -13.92 -3.49 17.92
C LEU A 221 -15.27 -3.25 17.27
N SER A 222 -15.92 -2.15 17.64
CA SER A 222 -17.12 -1.63 16.98
C SER A 222 -16.97 -0.13 16.80
N PHE A 223 -17.74 0.45 15.88
CA PHE A 223 -17.74 1.88 15.65
C PHE A 223 -19.14 2.46 15.68
N ALA A 224 -19.24 3.67 16.21
CA ALA A 224 -20.32 4.59 15.96
C ALA A 224 -19.81 5.68 15.00
N GLU A 225 -20.37 5.73 13.80
CA GLU A 225 -19.90 6.64 12.74
C GLU A 225 -20.97 7.67 12.39
N SER A 226 -20.53 8.90 12.05
CA SER A 226 -21.37 9.98 11.57
C SER A 226 -20.82 10.49 10.22
N CYS A 227 -20.02 11.56 10.23
CA CYS A 227 -19.46 12.17 9.01
C CYS A 227 -18.51 11.26 8.21
N SER A 228 -17.93 10.24 8.83
CA SER A 228 -17.12 9.21 8.16
C SER A 228 -17.94 8.26 7.27
N GLY A 229 -19.27 8.17 7.48
CA GLY A 229 -20.20 7.47 6.60
C GLY A 229 -19.88 5.99 6.36
N GLY A 230 -19.27 5.30 7.33
CA GLY A 230 -18.86 3.89 7.21
C GLY A 230 -17.41 3.71 6.74
N SER A 231 -16.67 4.80 6.51
CA SER A 231 -15.28 4.72 6.03
C SER A 231 -14.36 4.03 7.03
N LEU A 232 -14.60 4.22 8.33
CA LEU A 232 -13.79 3.60 9.37
C LEU A 232 -14.07 2.09 9.44
N ALA A 233 -15.32 1.67 9.37
CA ALA A 233 -15.69 0.27 9.25
C ALA A 233 -15.07 -0.37 8.00
N HIS A 234 -15.17 0.30 6.85
CA HIS A 234 -14.55 -0.18 5.60
C HIS A 234 -13.03 -0.30 5.71
N PHE A 235 -12.37 0.64 6.37
CA PHE A 235 -10.91 0.61 6.57
C PHE A 235 -10.47 -0.68 7.28
N PHE A 236 -11.22 -1.15 8.28
CA PHE A 236 -10.92 -2.40 8.99
C PHE A 236 -11.41 -3.62 8.23
N THR A 237 -12.65 -3.63 7.73
CA THR A 237 -13.24 -4.80 7.03
C THR A 237 -12.53 -5.14 5.72
N SER A 238 -11.82 -4.19 5.12
CA SER A 238 -10.97 -4.44 3.95
C SER A 238 -9.69 -5.22 4.27
N GLN A 239 -9.41 -5.52 5.56
CA GLN A 239 -8.23 -6.26 5.98
C GLN A 239 -8.57 -7.73 6.24
N SER A 240 -7.62 -8.62 5.90
CA SER A 240 -7.71 -10.03 6.27
C SER A 240 -7.72 -10.18 7.80
N GLY A 241 -8.57 -11.08 8.32
CA GLY A 241 -8.68 -11.33 9.74
C GLY A 241 -9.58 -10.36 10.52
N ALA A 242 -10.16 -9.34 9.87
CA ALA A 242 -11.04 -8.37 10.50
C ALA A 242 -12.22 -9.04 11.22
N SER A 243 -12.83 -10.10 10.65
CA SER A 243 -13.93 -10.84 11.22
C SER A 243 -13.65 -11.45 12.60
N ASN A 244 -12.40 -11.61 12.97
CA ASN A 244 -12.03 -12.15 14.27
C ASN A 244 -12.19 -11.12 15.41
N VAL A 245 -12.19 -9.83 15.08
CA VAL A 245 -12.16 -8.74 16.07
C VAL A 245 -13.23 -7.68 15.84
N PHE A 246 -13.70 -7.49 14.61
CA PHE A 246 -14.67 -6.46 14.26
C PHE A 246 -16.09 -7.02 14.36
N GLU A 247 -16.92 -6.43 15.24
CA GLU A 247 -18.30 -6.85 15.48
C GLU A 247 -19.29 -6.10 14.59
N GLY A 248 -19.03 -4.81 14.29
CA GLY A 248 -19.92 -4.01 13.47
C GLY A 248 -19.70 -2.51 13.59
N SER A 249 -20.51 -1.75 12.84
CA SER A 249 -20.55 -0.30 12.91
C SER A 249 -21.97 0.20 12.71
N LEU A 250 -22.37 1.21 13.49
CA LEU A 250 -23.62 1.94 13.31
C LEU A 250 -23.30 3.29 12.66
N ILE A 251 -23.92 3.58 11.52
CA ILE A 251 -23.79 4.86 10.84
C ILE A 251 -24.99 5.72 11.22
N THR A 252 -24.83 6.55 12.25
CA THR A 252 -25.87 7.45 12.78
C THR A 252 -25.67 8.87 12.28
N TYR A 253 -25.93 9.08 10.99
CA TYR A 253 -25.68 10.37 10.35
C TYR A 253 -26.61 11.48 10.84
N SER A 254 -27.92 11.19 11.03
CA SER A 254 -28.89 12.16 11.54
C SER A 254 -28.89 12.23 13.06
N ASN A 255 -29.31 13.37 13.62
CA ASN A 255 -29.53 13.54 15.07
C ASN A 255 -30.55 12.54 15.60
N THR A 256 -31.64 12.31 14.87
CA THR A 256 -32.65 11.31 15.22
C THR A 256 -32.07 9.91 15.41
N LEU A 257 -31.14 9.49 14.52
CA LEU A 257 -30.48 8.18 14.67
C LEU A 257 -29.46 8.17 15.82
N LYS A 258 -28.76 9.29 16.06
CA LYS A 258 -27.89 9.41 17.25
C LYS A 258 -28.66 9.24 18.53
N ALA A 259 -29.80 9.93 18.69
CA ALA A 259 -30.65 9.82 19.86
C ALA A 259 -31.30 8.41 19.99
N ASN A 260 -31.89 7.89 18.89
CA ASN A 260 -32.66 6.66 18.98
C ASN A 260 -31.81 5.38 19.02
N TRP A 261 -30.68 5.34 18.38
CA TRP A 261 -29.86 4.13 18.28
C TRP A 261 -28.66 4.11 19.24
N LEU A 262 -28.15 5.28 19.61
CA LEU A 262 -26.99 5.43 20.50
C LEU A 262 -27.32 6.19 21.78
N ALA A 263 -28.62 6.44 22.05
CA ALA A 263 -29.09 7.15 23.24
C ALA A 263 -28.39 8.49 23.53
N VAL A 264 -27.92 9.16 22.45
CA VAL A 264 -27.35 10.50 22.60
C VAL A 264 -28.41 11.47 23.08
N ASP A 265 -28.09 12.26 24.12
CA ASP A 265 -29.00 13.21 24.72
C ASP A 265 -29.36 14.33 23.73
N ASP A 266 -30.68 14.61 23.62
CA ASP A 266 -31.16 15.74 22.81
C ASP A 266 -30.57 17.07 23.29
N TYR A 267 -30.35 17.24 24.60
CA TYR A 267 -29.68 18.41 25.15
C TYR A 267 -28.25 18.57 24.62
N ALA A 268 -27.47 17.47 24.56
CA ALA A 268 -26.11 17.52 24.00
C ALA A 268 -26.14 17.90 22.52
N LEU A 269 -27.07 17.34 21.76
CA LEU A 269 -27.24 17.66 20.32
C LEU A 269 -27.64 19.12 20.09
N GLU A 270 -28.49 19.69 20.91
CA GLU A 270 -29.00 21.07 20.79
C GLU A 270 -27.94 22.12 21.24
N HIS A 271 -27.21 21.84 22.33
CA HIS A 271 -26.31 22.81 22.96
C HIS A 271 -24.87 22.74 22.45
N HIS A 272 -24.38 21.54 22.15
CA HIS A 272 -23.00 21.33 21.66
C HIS A 272 -22.93 21.07 20.16
N GLY A 273 -24.06 20.71 19.54
CA GLY A 273 -24.12 20.36 18.13
C GLY A 273 -23.67 18.93 17.85
N ALA A 274 -24.12 18.39 16.71
CA ALA A 274 -23.87 17.00 16.30
C ALA A 274 -22.39 16.64 16.08
N VAL A 275 -21.53 17.67 15.93
CA VAL A 275 -20.08 17.53 15.73
C VAL A 275 -19.37 18.20 16.91
N SER A 276 -19.35 17.50 18.02
CA SER A 276 -18.73 17.96 19.28
C SER A 276 -18.09 16.79 20.02
N ALA A 277 -17.20 17.10 20.96
CA ALA A 277 -16.57 16.08 21.79
C ALA A 277 -17.60 15.36 22.69
N GLU A 278 -18.54 16.12 23.23
CA GLU A 278 -19.61 15.62 24.10
C GLU A 278 -20.46 14.57 23.36
N VAL A 279 -20.95 14.91 22.18
CA VAL A 279 -21.77 13.99 21.36
C VAL A 279 -20.97 12.77 20.91
N VAL A 280 -19.68 12.91 20.60
CA VAL A 280 -18.81 11.77 20.22
C VAL A 280 -18.62 10.80 21.39
N VAL A 281 -18.47 11.31 22.61
CA VAL A 281 -18.39 10.46 23.82
C VAL A 281 -19.68 9.69 24.01
N GLU A 282 -20.84 10.35 24.01
CA GLU A 282 -22.15 9.69 24.15
C GLU A 282 -22.40 8.67 23.04
N MET A 283 -22.05 8.97 21.78
CA MET A 283 -22.12 8.01 20.66
C MET A 283 -21.28 6.75 20.91
N SER A 284 -20.19 6.84 21.65
CA SER A 284 -19.31 5.70 21.92
C SER A 284 -19.77 4.87 23.14
N GLU A 285 -20.65 5.41 23.97
CA GLU A 285 -21.20 4.76 25.18
C GLU A 285 -22.51 4.02 24.89
N GLY A 286 -23.26 4.47 23.87
CA GLY A 286 -24.52 3.86 23.42
C GLY A 286 -24.29 2.72 22.44
#